data_f303500c7c277193e4a002c7f5b40915
#
_entry.id   f303500c7c277193e4a002c7f5b40915
#
_cell.length_a   1.000
_cell.length_b   1.000
_cell.length_c   1.000
_cell.angle_alpha   90.00
_cell.angle_beta   90.00
_cell.angle_gamma   90.00
#
_symmetry.space_group_name_H-M   'P 1'
#
loop_
_entity.id
_entity.type
_entity.pdbx_description
1 polymer ?
#
loop_
_entity_poly.entity_id
_entity_poly.type
_entity_poly.pdbx_seq_one_letter_code
_entity_poly.pdbx_strand_id
1 'polypeptide(L)'
;IPVGINLHRIRADKYGKLWVSSRGDYEKIPSRLFVLEKDKRTNRMEVRDTLNVSCSEMDICGDSLYLYSVEWSNISQENNVTYGIIDVRTGELISNSFIKDGTETDIEIPYGLKVNPETGDVYVTDAKNYVSSGNLHCYGRDGIRKWSVRTGDIPAHMAFLYKNK
;
A
#
# COMPACT_ATOMS: atom_id res chain seq x y z
N ILE A 1 2.89 -22.40 -4.22
CA ILE A 1 3.79 -21.48 -4.95
C ILE A 1 4.74 -20.93 -3.92
N PRO A 2 6.05 -21.14 -4.03
CA PRO A 2 7.02 -20.48 -3.15
C PRO A 2 7.07 -19.00 -3.51
N VAL A 3 6.65 -18.17 -2.57
CA VAL A 3 6.67 -16.71 -2.67
C VAL A 3 7.29 -16.23 -1.38
N GLY A 4 8.39 -15.61 -1.31
CA GLY A 4 8.99 -15.01 -0.13
C GLY A 4 8.57 -15.56 1.24
N ILE A 5 8.99 -14.92 2.30
CA ILE A 5 8.60 -15.26 3.67
C ILE A 5 7.83 -14.10 4.31
N ASN A 6 7.08 -14.39 5.38
CA ASN A 6 6.31 -13.38 6.11
C ASN A 6 5.40 -12.57 5.17
N LEU A 7 4.57 -13.28 4.40
CA LEU A 7 3.63 -12.67 3.47
C LEU A 7 2.60 -11.85 4.23
N HIS A 8 2.26 -10.66 3.72
CA HIS A 8 1.43 -9.73 4.46
C HIS A 8 0.18 -9.29 3.70
N ARG A 9 0.33 -8.78 2.48
CA ARG A 9 -0.80 -8.28 1.67
C ARG A 9 -0.83 -8.94 0.31
N ILE A 10 -2.04 -9.09 -0.23
CA ILE A 10 -2.28 -9.56 -1.59
C ILE A 10 -3.36 -8.70 -2.23
N ARG A 11 -3.14 -8.31 -3.49
CA ARG A 11 -4.12 -7.63 -4.33
C ARG A 11 -4.11 -8.22 -5.74
N ALA A 12 -5.27 -8.29 -6.36
CA ALA A 12 -5.41 -8.65 -7.77
C ALA A 12 -5.61 -7.39 -8.59
N ASP A 13 -4.91 -7.29 -9.72
CA ASP A 13 -5.17 -6.24 -10.70
C ASP A 13 -6.19 -6.68 -11.76
N LYS A 14 -6.62 -5.75 -12.60
CA LYS A 14 -7.60 -6.02 -13.67
C LYS A 14 -7.05 -6.90 -14.81
N TYR A 15 -5.75 -7.18 -14.83
CA TYR A 15 -5.09 -8.05 -15.81
C TYR A 15 -4.95 -9.49 -15.31
N GLY A 16 -5.39 -9.76 -14.06
CA GLY A 16 -5.32 -11.08 -13.43
C GLY A 16 -3.98 -11.40 -12.78
N LYS A 17 -3.08 -10.41 -12.64
CA LYS A 17 -1.86 -10.55 -11.84
C LYS A 17 -2.20 -10.45 -10.36
N LEU A 18 -1.43 -11.14 -9.54
CA LEU A 18 -1.48 -11.00 -8.08
C LEU A 18 -0.21 -10.28 -7.59
N TRP A 19 -0.42 -9.26 -6.80
CA TRP A 19 0.62 -8.48 -6.15
C TRP A 19 0.69 -8.91 -4.69
N VAL A 20 1.84 -9.40 -4.25
CA VAL A 20 2.02 -10.02 -2.93
C VAL A 20 3.19 -9.38 -2.21
N SER A 21 2.94 -8.76 -1.06
CA SER A 21 4.01 -8.21 -0.25
C SER A 21 4.57 -9.25 0.72
N SER A 22 5.89 -9.23 0.88
CA SER A 22 6.66 -10.01 1.86
C SER A 22 7.47 -9.05 2.71
N ARG A 23 7.42 -9.23 4.03
CA ARG A 23 8.19 -8.41 4.98
C ARG A 23 9.62 -8.88 5.20
N GLY A 24 9.98 -10.03 4.59
CA GLY A 24 11.28 -10.66 4.87
C GLY A 24 11.40 -11.19 6.30
N ASP A 25 12.61 -11.29 6.82
CA ASP A 25 12.89 -11.77 8.18
C ASP A 25 13.36 -10.66 9.14
N TYR A 26 13.30 -9.40 8.69
CA TYR A 26 13.76 -8.20 9.39
C TYR A 26 15.27 -8.13 9.66
N GLU A 27 16.05 -9.08 9.14
CA GLU A 27 17.49 -9.14 9.31
C GLU A 27 18.25 -9.28 7.99
N LYS A 28 18.13 -10.45 7.35
CA LYS A 28 18.92 -10.85 6.17
C LYS A 28 18.11 -10.87 4.88
N ILE A 29 16.83 -11.20 4.98
CA ILE A 29 15.93 -11.28 3.83
C ILE A 29 15.10 -10.01 3.81
N PRO A 30 15.34 -9.10 2.85
CA PRO A 30 14.64 -7.82 2.78
C PRO A 30 13.16 -8.00 2.42
N SER A 31 12.36 -7.00 2.75
CA SER A 31 10.99 -6.91 2.28
C SER A 31 10.97 -6.73 0.75
N ARG A 32 9.95 -7.30 0.10
CA ARG A 32 9.81 -7.31 -1.36
C ARG A 32 8.35 -7.35 -1.79
N LEU A 33 8.11 -6.93 -3.02
CA LEU A 33 6.82 -7.07 -3.67
C LEU A 33 6.94 -8.06 -4.84
N PHE A 34 6.16 -9.12 -4.80
CA PHE A 34 6.13 -10.16 -5.82
C PHE A 34 4.94 -9.97 -6.75
N VAL A 35 5.17 -10.18 -8.03
CA VAL A 35 4.14 -10.20 -9.06
C VAL A 35 3.96 -11.63 -9.57
N LEU A 36 2.76 -12.15 -9.42
CA LEU A 36 2.41 -13.48 -9.89
C LEU A 36 1.48 -13.37 -11.09
N GLU A 37 1.77 -14.18 -12.10
CA GLU A 37 0.91 -14.32 -13.27
C GLU A 37 0.56 -15.79 -13.51
N LYS A 38 -0.55 -16.01 -14.19
CA LYS A 38 -0.97 -17.33 -14.60
C LYS A 38 -0.19 -17.74 -15.85
N ASP A 39 0.61 -18.78 -15.74
CA ASP A 39 1.28 -19.37 -16.90
C ASP A 39 0.24 -20.02 -17.83
N LYS A 40 0.26 -19.61 -19.10
CA LYS A 40 -0.75 -20.04 -20.09
C LYS A 40 -0.65 -21.54 -20.44
N ARG A 41 0.55 -22.12 -20.33
CA ARG A 41 0.81 -23.52 -20.67
C ARG A 41 0.43 -24.46 -19.53
N THR A 42 0.83 -24.12 -18.30
CA THR A 42 0.63 -24.95 -17.10
C THR A 42 -0.68 -24.65 -16.40
N ASN A 43 -1.32 -23.52 -16.72
CA ASN A 43 -2.51 -22.98 -16.06
C ASN A 43 -2.30 -22.71 -14.54
N ARG A 44 -1.05 -22.56 -14.09
CA ARG A 44 -0.67 -22.33 -12.70
C ARG A 44 -0.20 -20.88 -12.50
N MET A 45 -0.41 -20.37 -11.30
CA MET A 45 0.18 -19.09 -10.89
C MET A 45 1.67 -19.29 -10.63
N GLU A 46 2.50 -18.40 -11.16
CA GLU A 46 3.95 -18.40 -11.00
C GLU A 46 4.45 -17.00 -10.71
N VAL A 47 5.54 -16.88 -9.94
CA VAL A 47 6.21 -15.60 -9.74
C VAL A 47 6.86 -15.18 -11.05
N ARG A 48 6.45 -14.05 -11.59
CA ARG A 48 6.97 -13.47 -12.83
C ARG A 48 7.97 -12.37 -12.60
N ASP A 49 7.77 -11.63 -11.51
CA ASP A 49 8.66 -10.52 -11.15
C ASP A 49 8.80 -10.37 -9.65
N THR A 50 9.90 -9.74 -9.24
CA THR A 50 10.20 -9.44 -7.83
C THR A 50 10.79 -8.05 -7.75
N LEU A 51 10.03 -7.12 -7.17
CA LEU A 51 10.42 -5.74 -7.02
C LEU A 51 11.09 -5.52 -5.64
N ASN A 52 12.21 -4.80 -5.63
CA ASN A 52 12.88 -4.37 -4.41
C ASN A 52 12.15 -3.15 -3.81
N VAL A 53 10.89 -3.36 -3.47
CA VAL A 53 10.00 -2.35 -2.89
C VAL A 53 9.41 -2.92 -1.63
N SER A 54 9.60 -2.22 -0.53
CA SER A 54 8.95 -2.52 0.74
C SER A 54 7.48 -2.09 0.70
N CYS A 55 6.59 -2.92 1.26
CA CYS A 55 5.16 -2.65 1.23
C CYS A 55 4.48 -3.17 2.48
N SER A 56 4.01 -2.25 3.32
CA SER A 56 3.22 -2.56 4.51
C SER A 56 1.72 -2.61 4.21
N GLU A 57 1.24 -1.76 3.29
CA GLU A 57 -0.13 -1.80 2.79
C GLU A 57 -0.16 -1.34 1.35
N MET A 58 -1.13 -1.85 0.59
CA MET A 58 -1.35 -1.48 -0.81
C MET A 58 -2.80 -1.60 -1.21
N ASP A 59 -3.21 -0.80 -2.19
CA ASP A 59 -4.48 -0.94 -2.89
C ASP A 59 -4.33 -0.56 -4.35
N ILE A 60 -5.21 -1.08 -5.22
CA ILE A 60 -5.13 -0.91 -6.67
C ILE A 60 -6.36 -0.17 -7.18
N CYS A 61 -6.13 0.87 -7.97
CA CYS A 61 -7.16 1.56 -8.73
C CYS A 61 -6.73 1.75 -10.18
N GLY A 62 -7.45 1.16 -11.12
CA GLY A 62 -7.11 1.21 -12.54
C GLY A 62 -5.77 0.53 -12.84
N ASP A 63 -4.81 1.32 -13.32
CA ASP A 63 -3.44 0.87 -13.63
C ASP A 63 -2.43 1.23 -12.53
N SER A 64 -2.88 1.81 -11.43
CA SER A 64 -2.02 2.29 -10.36
C SER A 64 -2.18 1.44 -9.10
N LEU A 65 -1.07 0.89 -8.62
CA LEU A 65 -0.94 0.30 -7.29
C LEU A 65 -0.35 1.37 -6.37
N TYR A 66 -1.14 1.80 -5.41
CA TYR A 66 -0.74 2.71 -4.34
C TYR A 66 -0.22 1.90 -3.17
N LEU A 67 0.88 2.31 -2.57
CA LEU A 67 1.47 1.63 -1.43
C LEU A 67 2.11 2.60 -0.45
N TYR A 68 2.25 2.15 0.78
CA TYR A 68 3.21 2.69 1.73
C TYR A 68 3.99 1.55 2.41
N SER A 69 5.17 1.90 2.95
CA SER A 69 5.93 1.05 3.84
C SER A 69 6.24 1.78 5.14
N VAL A 70 6.22 1.04 6.24
CA VAL A 70 6.69 1.47 7.56
C VAL A 70 7.74 0.46 7.98
N GLU A 71 8.99 0.90 8.08
CA GLU A 71 10.12 0.07 8.46
C GLU A 71 10.88 0.71 9.62
N TRP A 72 11.13 -0.07 10.66
CA TRP A 72 11.94 0.39 11.79
C TRP A 72 13.40 0.56 11.39
N SER A 73 13.97 1.71 11.68
CA SER A 73 15.39 2.00 11.48
C SER A 73 16.15 1.84 12.79
N ASN A 74 17.05 0.84 12.85
CA ASN A 74 17.94 0.66 14.01
C ASN A 74 18.97 1.79 14.15
N ILE A 75 19.18 2.59 13.10
CA ILE A 75 20.14 3.69 13.09
C ILE A 75 19.51 4.95 13.69
N SER A 76 18.35 5.37 13.17
CA SER A 76 17.65 6.56 13.66
C SER A 76 16.76 6.30 14.88
N GLN A 77 16.47 5.04 15.21
CA GLN A 77 15.51 4.63 16.25
C GLN A 77 14.10 5.17 15.99
N GLU A 78 13.71 5.25 14.71
CA GLU A 78 12.43 5.78 14.26
C GLU A 78 11.86 4.92 13.13
N ASN A 79 10.56 5.08 12.87
CA ASN A 79 9.93 4.49 11.71
C ASN A 79 10.31 5.28 10.44
N ASN A 80 10.85 4.60 9.46
CA ASN A 80 11.03 5.12 8.11
C ASN A 80 9.76 4.85 7.31
N VAL A 81 9.01 5.89 6.98
CA VAL A 81 7.78 5.81 6.20
C VAL A 81 8.07 6.19 4.76
N THR A 82 7.71 5.33 3.83
CA THR A 82 7.81 5.60 2.39
C THR A 82 6.46 5.38 1.73
N TYR A 83 6.19 6.13 0.67
CA TYR A 83 5.00 6.03 -0.15
C TYR A 83 5.39 5.71 -1.60
N GLY A 84 4.46 5.22 -2.40
CA GLY A 84 4.74 4.99 -3.81
C GLY A 84 3.50 4.71 -4.65
N ILE A 85 3.68 4.87 -5.96
CA ILE A 85 2.73 4.44 -6.98
C ILE A 85 3.49 3.59 -8.01
N ILE A 86 3.00 2.38 -8.25
CA ILE A 86 3.51 1.47 -9.28
C ILE A 86 2.49 1.35 -10.41
N ASP A 87 2.95 1.40 -11.66
CA ASP A 87 2.12 1.03 -12.81
C ASP A 87 2.02 -0.51 -12.87
N VAL A 88 0.83 -1.06 -12.69
CA VAL A 88 0.64 -2.54 -12.68
C VAL A 88 0.84 -3.19 -14.04
N ARG A 89 0.88 -2.42 -15.14
CA ARG A 89 1.17 -2.94 -16.49
C ARG A 89 2.63 -3.27 -16.64
N THR A 90 3.51 -2.35 -16.21
CA THR A 90 4.96 -2.42 -16.40
C THR A 90 5.72 -2.92 -15.17
N GLY A 91 5.16 -2.77 -13.97
CA GLY A 91 5.86 -3.01 -12.70
C GLY A 91 6.77 -1.86 -12.27
N GLU A 92 6.76 -0.73 -12.99
CA GLU A 92 7.63 0.40 -12.70
C GLU A 92 7.07 1.30 -11.59
N LEU A 93 7.95 1.75 -10.70
CA LEU A 93 7.63 2.79 -9.72
C LEU A 93 7.53 4.14 -10.45
N ILE A 94 6.32 4.64 -10.63
CA ILE A 94 6.05 5.89 -11.36
C ILE A 94 5.99 7.12 -10.46
N SER A 95 5.89 6.95 -9.15
CA SER A 95 5.97 8.04 -8.18
C SER A 95 6.46 7.53 -6.83
N ASN A 96 7.32 8.32 -6.17
CA ASN A 96 7.81 8.05 -4.81
C ASN A 96 6.84 8.53 -3.71
N SER A 97 5.73 9.13 -4.06
CA SER A 97 4.64 9.47 -3.14
C SER A 97 3.36 9.75 -3.93
N PHE A 98 2.23 9.37 -3.37
CA PHE A 98 0.91 9.81 -3.82
C PHE A 98 0.42 11.05 -3.06
N ILE A 99 1.14 11.52 -2.03
CA ILE A 99 0.91 12.78 -1.32
C ILE A 99 1.84 13.82 -1.94
N LYS A 100 1.29 14.98 -2.33
CA LYS A 100 2.04 16.00 -3.09
C LYS A 100 2.04 17.40 -2.47
N ASP A 101 1.37 17.58 -1.35
CA ASP A 101 1.19 18.85 -0.66
C ASP A 101 2.01 18.99 0.64
N GLY A 102 2.88 18.00 0.93
CA GLY A 102 3.73 18.01 2.12
C GLY A 102 3.02 17.59 3.41
N THR A 103 1.74 17.19 3.31
CA THR A 103 0.94 16.82 4.49
C THR A 103 1.18 15.39 4.96
N GLU A 104 2.05 14.63 4.31
CA GLU A 104 2.55 13.34 4.80
C GLU A 104 3.23 13.46 6.17
N THR A 105 3.76 14.63 6.50
CA THR A 105 4.36 14.93 7.82
C THR A 105 3.36 14.96 8.97
N ASP A 106 2.06 15.07 8.67
CA ASP A 106 0.98 15.01 9.65
C ASP A 106 0.60 13.55 10.00
N ILE A 107 1.14 12.56 9.29
CA ILE A 107 0.87 11.13 9.49
C ILE A 107 2.03 10.53 10.27
N GLU A 108 1.79 10.15 11.52
CA GLU A 108 2.82 9.56 12.38
C GLU A 108 3.08 8.09 12.01
N ILE A 109 2.01 7.28 11.93
CA ILE A 109 2.08 5.86 11.58
C ILE A 109 0.94 5.52 10.64
N PRO A 110 1.17 5.49 9.32
CA PRO A 110 0.15 5.06 8.38
C PRO A 110 -0.21 3.59 8.65
N TYR A 111 -1.51 3.28 8.73
CA TYR A 111 -1.96 1.98 9.18
C TYR A 111 -2.95 1.29 8.24
N GLY A 112 -3.76 2.02 7.51
CA GLY A 112 -4.65 1.53 6.47
C GLY A 112 -4.58 2.38 5.22
N LEU A 113 -4.74 1.74 4.06
CA LEU A 113 -4.76 2.37 2.75
C LEU A 113 -5.91 1.84 1.93
N LYS A 114 -6.69 2.73 1.32
CA LYS A 114 -7.76 2.37 0.40
C LYS A 114 -7.92 3.42 -0.69
N VAL A 115 -8.17 2.98 -1.91
CA VAL A 115 -8.45 3.89 -3.03
C VAL A 115 -9.87 3.70 -3.50
N ASN A 116 -10.62 4.79 -3.62
CA ASN A 116 -11.97 4.75 -4.15
C ASN A 116 -11.93 4.46 -5.66
N PRO A 117 -12.49 3.35 -6.13
CA PRO A 117 -12.39 2.96 -7.53
C PRO A 117 -13.20 3.88 -8.48
N GLU A 118 -14.16 4.63 -7.96
CA GLU A 118 -14.97 5.56 -8.77
C GLU A 118 -14.29 6.93 -8.91
N THR A 119 -13.79 7.48 -7.79
CA THR A 119 -13.21 8.83 -7.77
C THR A 119 -11.70 8.83 -7.90
N GLY A 120 -11.03 7.74 -7.53
CA GLY A 120 -9.57 7.64 -7.43
C GLY A 120 -9.00 8.36 -6.21
N ASP A 121 -9.84 8.79 -5.28
CA ASP A 121 -9.40 9.39 -4.03
C ASP A 121 -8.72 8.34 -3.15
N VAL A 122 -7.60 8.72 -2.56
CA VAL A 122 -6.78 7.87 -1.70
C VAL A 122 -7.08 8.17 -0.24
N TYR A 123 -7.36 7.13 0.51
CA TYR A 123 -7.67 7.20 1.94
C TYR A 123 -6.54 6.54 2.73
N VAL A 124 -5.98 7.27 3.69
CA VAL A 124 -4.93 6.76 4.58
C VAL A 124 -5.36 6.97 6.02
N THR A 125 -5.28 5.93 6.82
CA THR A 125 -5.45 6.07 8.27
C THR A 125 -4.11 6.25 8.96
N ASP A 126 -4.10 7.05 10.01
CA ASP A 126 -2.98 7.26 10.90
C ASP A 126 -3.30 6.67 12.27
N ALA A 127 -2.55 5.68 12.70
CA ALA A 127 -2.68 5.07 14.03
C ALA A 127 -1.92 5.82 15.11
N LYS A 128 -1.19 6.87 14.76
CA LYS A 128 -0.35 7.67 15.66
C LYS A 128 0.56 6.77 16.51
N ASN A 129 0.36 6.79 17.80
CA ASN A 129 1.15 6.04 18.78
C ASN A 129 0.46 4.75 19.27
N TYR A 130 -0.57 4.27 18.57
CA TYR A 130 -1.39 3.10 18.92
C TYR A 130 -2.20 3.21 20.22
N VAL A 131 -2.21 4.36 20.86
CA VAL A 131 -2.92 4.61 22.14
C VAL A 131 -3.93 5.75 21.99
N SER A 132 -3.56 6.77 21.24
CA SER A 132 -4.42 7.92 20.97
C SER A 132 -5.36 7.63 19.81
N SER A 133 -6.52 8.29 19.80
CA SER A 133 -7.42 8.25 18.65
C SER A 133 -6.70 8.68 17.38
N GLY A 134 -6.84 7.88 16.34
CA GLY A 134 -6.23 8.10 15.05
C GLY A 134 -6.93 9.14 14.19
N ASN A 135 -6.48 9.24 12.96
CA ASN A 135 -7.09 10.07 11.93
C ASN A 135 -7.35 9.26 10.66
N LEU A 136 -8.28 9.74 9.87
CA LEU A 136 -8.48 9.35 8.47
C LEU A 136 -8.23 10.58 7.60
N HIS A 137 -7.33 10.45 6.64
CA HIS A 137 -6.99 11.47 5.66
C HIS A 137 -7.51 11.05 4.29
N CYS A 138 -8.07 12.00 3.54
CA CYS A 138 -8.51 11.81 2.16
C CYS A 138 -7.71 12.71 1.24
N TYR A 139 -7.10 12.12 0.22
CA TYR A 139 -6.32 12.81 -0.81
C TYR A 139 -7.01 12.66 -2.16
N GLY A 140 -7.02 13.73 -2.94
CA GLY A 140 -7.45 13.67 -4.33
C GLY A 140 -6.46 12.89 -5.21
N ARG A 141 -6.85 12.60 -6.45
CA ARG A 141 -5.96 11.99 -7.46
C ARG A 141 -4.70 12.82 -7.76
N ASP A 142 -4.78 14.13 -7.53
CA ASP A 142 -3.67 15.08 -7.64
C ASP A 142 -2.68 15.01 -6.46
N GLY A 143 -3.01 14.25 -5.43
CA GLY A 143 -2.20 14.11 -4.22
C GLY A 143 -2.40 15.21 -3.19
N ILE A 144 -3.41 16.06 -3.38
CA ILE A 144 -3.74 17.15 -2.44
C ILE A 144 -4.76 16.65 -1.41
N ARG A 145 -4.52 16.95 -0.14
CA ARG A 145 -5.43 16.58 0.94
C ARG A 145 -6.75 17.34 0.84
N LYS A 146 -7.83 16.60 0.69
CA LYS A 146 -9.19 17.15 0.64
C LYS A 146 -9.74 17.45 2.04
N TRP A 147 -9.51 16.52 2.97
CA TRP A 147 -9.95 16.62 4.36
C TRP A 147 -9.25 15.60 5.25
N SER A 148 -9.39 15.82 6.55
CA SER A 148 -8.98 14.90 7.60
C SER A 148 -10.04 14.85 8.67
N VAL A 149 -10.27 13.69 9.27
CA VAL A 149 -11.22 13.49 10.36
C VAL A 149 -10.65 12.57 11.41
N ARG A 150 -10.94 12.85 12.67
CA ARG A 150 -10.57 12.00 13.80
C ARG A 150 -11.38 10.72 13.78
N THR A 151 -10.70 9.61 14.07
CA THR A 151 -11.29 8.27 14.17
C THR A 151 -11.19 7.72 15.60
N GLY A 152 -11.57 6.47 15.79
CA GLY A 152 -11.21 5.70 16.98
C GLY A 152 -9.73 5.32 16.98
N ASP A 153 -9.34 4.51 17.96
CA ASP A 153 -7.95 4.06 18.11
C ASP A 153 -7.61 3.01 17.05
N ILE A 154 -6.35 3.04 16.54
CA ILE A 154 -5.80 2.08 15.58
C ILE A 154 -6.74 1.82 14.38
N PRO A 155 -7.12 2.84 13.60
CA PRO A 155 -8.00 2.67 12.44
C PRO A 155 -7.26 1.93 11.32
N ALA A 156 -7.65 0.67 11.04
CA ALA A 156 -6.90 -0.22 10.15
C ALA A 156 -7.56 -0.42 8.79
N HIS A 157 -8.86 -0.68 8.76
CA HIS A 157 -9.53 -1.15 7.56
C HIS A 157 -10.69 -0.25 7.17
N MET A 158 -10.89 -0.13 5.86
CA MET A 158 -11.95 0.69 5.25
C MET A 158 -12.69 -0.12 4.19
N ALA A 159 -13.98 0.14 4.05
CA ALA A 159 -14.80 -0.39 2.97
C ALA A 159 -15.69 0.72 2.40
N PHE A 160 -15.88 0.72 1.09
CA PHE A 160 -16.83 1.59 0.43
C PHE A 160 -18.18 0.88 0.30
N LEU A 161 -19.24 1.55 0.73
CA LEU A 161 -20.60 1.09 0.52
C LEU A 161 -21.21 1.92 -0.61
N TYR A 162 -21.52 1.27 -1.72
CA TYR A 162 -22.15 1.90 -2.87
C TYR A 162 -23.66 1.74 -2.73
N LYS A 163 -24.40 2.84 -2.82
CA LYS A 163 -25.86 2.77 -2.96
C LYS A 163 -26.15 2.32 -4.37
N ASN A 164 -26.88 1.23 -4.52
CA ASN A 164 -27.46 0.87 -5.81
C ASN A 164 -28.32 2.04 -6.29
N LYS A 165 -27.99 2.55 -7.45
CA LYS A 165 -28.79 3.58 -8.14
C LYS A 165 -30.03 2.96 -8.72
#